data_d1c9132e0aa985644bba7822816a68db
#
_entry.id   d1c9132e0aa985644bba7822816a68db
#
_cell.length_a   1.000
_cell.length_b   1.000
_cell.length_c   1.000
_cell.angle_alpha   90.00
_cell.angle_beta   90.00
_cell.angle_gamma   90.00
#
_symmetry.space_group_name_H-M   'P 1'
#
loop_
_entity.id
_entity.type
_entity.pdbx_description
1 polymer ?
#
loop_
_entity_poly.entity_id
_entity_poly.type
_entity_poly.pdbx_seq_one_letter_code
_entity_poly.pdbx_strand_id
1 'polypeptide(L)'
;AEQVRTNAEFFQPAFAEFNNKAAIRFFERQGVKLDIERGERVFPRSGKAWDIANALLEYCVDNGVRIQYNTRVTEILTLGDKVFGVRYVNKRGFTRKEECPCVIVTTGGMSYPATGSTGDGYLFASDLGHTIEPVRPSLTPLVSTHAQMKYLQGLLLKNVRVTLFVDNEPVREEFGEIGFSERGIEGAVALRLSRDAVDAIIDGRKVKLQLDMKPALTEEVLRDRIRREMEEMQPDEFFSELLRKLVPKPLVMPLANELDIHSKNYIRKITEAEIERLIKLLKGMVFPISDYAPFEYAVVTAGGVRCDEVN
;
A
#
# COMPACT_ATOMS: atom_id res chain seq x y z
N ALA A 1 -10.18 11.27 7.64
CA ALA A 1 -9.36 12.02 8.62
C ALA A 1 -8.57 11.10 9.54
N GLU A 2 -9.16 10.06 10.10
CA GLU A 2 -8.48 9.14 11.05
C GLU A 2 -7.25 8.42 10.47
N GLN A 3 -7.19 8.25 9.16
CA GLN A 3 -6.05 7.62 8.47
C GLN A 3 -4.89 8.59 8.21
N VAL A 4 -5.10 9.89 8.34
CA VAL A 4 -4.07 10.92 8.22
C VAL A 4 -3.46 11.15 9.60
N ARG A 5 -2.27 10.61 9.84
CA ARG A 5 -1.66 10.62 11.18
C ARG A 5 -0.85 11.87 11.50
N THR A 6 -0.19 12.41 10.48
CA THR A 6 0.66 13.59 10.62
C THR A 6 -0.06 14.78 10.00
N ASN A 7 -0.09 15.90 10.70
CA ASN A 7 -0.72 17.15 10.24
C ASN A 7 -2.20 16.98 9.84
N ALA A 8 -2.93 16.08 10.55
CA ALA A 8 -4.35 15.82 10.27
C ALA A 8 -5.22 17.09 10.38
N GLU A 9 -4.85 18.01 11.26
CA GLU A 9 -5.54 19.29 11.47
C GLU A 9 -5.47 20.19 10.23
N PHE A 10 -4.32 20.20 9.55
CA PHE A 10 -4.16 20.94 8.29
C PHE A 10 -5.08 20.42 7.18
N PHE A 11 -5.33 19.12 7.16
CA PHE A 11 -6.20 18.49 6.17
C PHE A 11 -7.69 18.65 6.45
N GLN A 12 -8.08 18.87 7.72
CA GLN A 12 -9.49 18.88 8.13
C GLN A 12 -10.35 19.92 7.40
N PRO A 13 -9.95 21.19 7.21
CA PRO A 13 -10.75 22.17 6.50
C PRO A 13 -11.07 21.76 5.08
N ALA A 14 -10.06 21.33 4.31
CA ALA A 14 -10.24 20.87 2.93
C ALA A 14 -11.15 19.64 2.86
N PHE A 15 -11.01 18.69 3.81
CA PHE A 15 -11.88 17.52 3.86
C PHE A 15 -13.30 17.82 4.30
N ALA A 16 -13.53 18.85 5.11
CA ALA A 16 -14.87 19.31 5.47
C ALA A 16 -15.63 19.84 4.24
N GLU A 17 -14.94 20.60 3.39
CA GLU A 17 -15.52 21.14 2.16
C GLU A 17 -15.74 20.06 1.08
N PHE A 18 -14.76 19.19 0.86
CA PHE A 18 -14.84 18.17 -0.19
C PHE A 18 -14.39 16.81 0.32
N ASN A 19 -15.29 16.08 0.96
CA ASN A 19 -15.07 14.75 1.51
C ASN A 19 -15.42 13.63 0.51
N ASN A 20 -15.20 12.37 0.91
CA ASN A 20 -15.54 11.20 0.11
C ASN A 20 -17.00 11.16 -0.38
N LYS A 21 -17.97 11.59 0.45
CA LYS A 21 -19.38 11.67 0.05
C LYS A 21 -19.62 12.77 -1.00
N ALA A 22 -18.93 13.90 -0.86
CA ALA A 22 -18.98 14.96 -1.86
C ALA A 22 -18.39 14.50 -3.20
N ALA A 23 -17.27 13.77 -3.17
CA ALA A 23 -16.65 13.20 -4.36
C ALA A 23 -17.58 12.18 -5.07
N ILE A 24 -18.21 11.27 -4.33
CA ILE A 24 -19.20 10.34 -4.89
C ILE A 24 -20.31 11.12 -5.58
N ARG A 25 -20.96 12.06 -4.88
CA ARG A 25 -22.05 12.87 -5.46
C ARG A 25 -21.60 13.67 -6.68
N PHE A 26 -20.36 14.16 -6.70
CA PHE A 26 -19.80 14.87 -7.84
C PHE A 26 -19.81 13.98 -9.08
N PHE A 27 -19.22 12.78 -9.04
CA PHE A 27 -19.16 11.86 -10.17
C PHE A 27 -20.55 11.34 -10.57
N GLU A 28 -21.43 11.07 -9.62
CA GLU A 28 -22.82 10.68 -9.91
C GLU A 28 -23.57 11.77 -10.69
N ARG A 29 -23.36 13.06 -10.34
CA ARG A 29 -23.92 14.21 -11.08
C ARG A 29 -23.37 14.34 -12.49
N GLN A 30 -22.13 13.89 -12.72
CA GLN A 30 -21.53 13.78 -14.04
C GLN A 30 -21.95 12.49 -14.79
N GLY A 31 -22.95 11.76 -14.29
CA GLY A 31 -23.48 10.57 -14.93
C GLY A 31 -22.72 9.27 -14.71
N VAL A 32 -21.66 9.27 -13.89
CA VAL A 32 -20.90 8.06 -13.58
C VAL A 32 -21.61 7.24 -12.52
N LYS A 33 -22.01 6.00 -12.88
CA LYS A 33 -22.57 5.05 -11.91
C LYS A 33 -21.44 4.42 -11.10
N LEU A 34 -21.53 4.54 -9.75
CA LEU A 34 -20.52 4.06 -8.83
C LEU A 34 -21.04 2.88 -8.01
N ASP A 35 -20.16 1.95 -7.67
CA ASP A 35 -20.41 0.84 -6.74
C ASP A 35 -19.41 0.94 -5.57
N ILE A 36 -19.91 0.62 -4.37
CA ILE A 36 -19.09 0.57 -3.16
C ILE A 36 -18.76 -0.89 -2.87
N GLU A 37 -17.49 -1.24 -2.98
CA GLU A 37 -16.99 -2.58 -2.73
C GLU A 37 -16.57 -2.78 -1.26
N ARG A 38 -16.18 -4.02 -0.93
CA ARG A 38 -15.65 -4.38 0.39
C ARG A 38 -14.47 -3.47 0.79
N GLY A 39 -14.50 -2.97 2.01
CA GLY A 39 -13.52 -2.00 2.52
C GLY A 39 -13.81 -0.57 2.09
N GLU A 40 -15.07 -0.28 1.76
CA GLU A 40 -15.55 1.06 1.37
C GLU A 40 -14.83 1.67 0.15
N ARG A 41 -14.29 0.80 -0.71
CA ARG A 41 -13.65 1.24 -1.96
C ARG A 41 -14.71 1.53 -3.00
N VAL A 42 -14.61 2.69 -3.64
CA VAL A 42 -15.57 3.15 -4.65
C VAL A 42 -14.96 3.00 -6.03
N PHE A 43 -15.70 2.33 -6.93
CA PHE A 43 -15.31 2.11 -8.32
C PHE A 43 -16.45 2.46 -9.27
N PRO A 44 -16.14 2.84 -10.52
CA PRO A 44 -17.19 2.92 -11.55
C PRO A 44 -17.76 1.53 -11.81
N ARG A 45 -19.08 1.42 -11.87
CA ARG A 45 -19.80 0.14 -12.10
C ARG A 45 -19.34 -0.57 -13.37
N SER A 46 -18.89 0.14 -14.36
CA SER A 46 -18.32 -0.40 -15.60
C SER A 46 -16.97 -1.10 -15.43
N GLY A 47 -16.28 -0.89 -14.28
CA GLY A 47 -14.91 -1.32 -14.04
C GLY A 47 -13.86 -0.55 -14.84
N LYS A 48 -14.24 0.54 -15.54
CA LYS A 48 -13.34 1.30 -16.41
C LYS A 48 -12.94 2.63 -15.76
N ALA A 49 -11.66 2.80 -15.43
CA ALA A 49 -11.12 4.06 -14.90
C ALA A 49 -11.34 5.25 -15.87
N TRP A 50 -11.45 4.97 -17.18
CA TRP A 50 -11.75 5.97 -18.21
C TRP A 50 -13.06 6.72 -17.99
N ASP A 51 -14.08 6.12 -17.40
CA ASP A 51 -15.37 6.79 -17.15
C ASP A 51 -15.19 7.95 -16.15
N ILE A 52 -14.30 7.77 -15.17
CA ILE A 52 -13.92 8.83 -14.23
C ILE A 52 -13.15 9.95 -14.93
N ALA A 53 -12.16 9.58 -15.75
CA ALA A 53 -11.34 10.56 -16.49
C ALA A 53 -12.17 11.37 -17.49
N ASN A 54 -13.06 10.70 -18.25
CA ASN A 54 -13.92 11.36 -19.22
C ASN A 54 -14.92 12.31 -18.53
N ALA A 55 -15.52 11.92 -17.42
CA ALA A 55 -16.42 12.80 -16.67
C ALA A 55 -15.72 14.09 -16.21
N LEU A 56 -14.46 14.01 -15.79
CA LEU A 56 -13.67 15.20 -15.44
C LEU A 56 -13.33 16.05 -16.68
N LEU A 57 -12.97 15.42 -17.79
CA LEU A 57 -12.67 16.14 -19.05
C LEU A 57 -13.90 16.87 -19.58
N GLU A 58 -15.06 16.21 -19.63
CA GLU A 58 -16.32 16.80 -20.05
C GLU A 58 -16.72 17.96 -19.13
N TYR A 59 -16.61 17.77 -17.81
CA TYR A 59 -16.86 18.83 -16.84
C TYR A 59 -15.95 20.05 -17.05
N CYS A 60 -14.66 19.85 -17.35
CA CYS A 60 -13.74 20.94 -17.69
C CYS A 60 -14.18 21.70 -18.96
N VAL A 61 -14.55 20.97 -20.02
CA VAL A 61 -15.00 21.55 -21.29
C VAL A 61 -16.28 22.35 -21.10
N ASP A 62 -17.26 21.81 -20.39
CA ASP A 62 -18.55 22.45 -20.11
C ASP A 62 -18.41 23.75 -19.29
N ASN A 63 -17.34 23.83 -18.48
CA ASN A 63 -17.02 25.02 -17.70
C ASN A 63 -15.99 25.95 -18.38
N GLY A 64 -15.71 25.76 -19.68
CA GLY A 64 -14.82 26.63 -20.44
C GLY A 64 -13.33 26.52 -20.11
N VAL A 65 -12.90 25.45 -19.46
CA VAL A 65 -11.49 25.23 -19.13
C VAL A 65 -10.70 24.83 -20.38
N ARG A 66 -9.62 25.54 -20.64
CA ARG A 66 -8.69 25.20 -21.74
C ARG A 66 -7.61 24.25 -21.26
N ILE A 67 -7.62 23.02 -21.75
CA ILE A 67 -6.63 21.99 -21.41
C ILE A 67 -5.52 21.98 -22.47
N GLN A 68 -4.28 22.11 -22.07
CA GLN A 68 -3.10 22.02 -22.94
C GLN A 68 -2.33 20.74 -22.66
N TYR A 69 -2.44 19.74 -23.53
CA TYR A 69 -1.71 18.48 -23.44
C TYR A 69 -0.27 18.60 -23.93
N ASN A 70 0.59 17.68 -23.47
CA ASN A 70 2.02 17.64 -23.84
C ASN A 70 2.70 19.00 -23.61
N THR A 71 2.36 19.63 -22.49
CA THR A 71 2.85 20.94 -22.10
C THR A 71 3.38 20.83 -20.67
N ARG A 72 4.71 20.95 -20.51
CA ARG A 72 5.36 20.84 -19.21
C ARG A 72 5.66 22.23 -18.67
N VAL A 73 5.09 22.58 -17.52
CA VAL A 73 5.47 23.75 -16.76
C VAL A 73 6.87 23.50 -16.17
N THR A 74 7.74 24.49 -16.30
CA THR A 74 9.14 24.42 -15.84
C THR A 74 9.45 25.42 -14.74
N GLU A 75 8.60 26.44 -14.56
CA GLU A 75 8.84 27.51 -13.60
C GLU A 75 7.53 28.25 -13.29
N ILE A 76 7.35 28.66 -12.03
CA ILE A 76 6.34 29.63 -11.62
C ILE A 76 7.02 31.01 -11.60
N LEU A 77 6.48 31.95 -12.36
CA LEU A 77 7.05 33.26 -12.52
C LEU A 77 6.57 34.22 -11.42
N THR A 78 7.51 34.92 -10.77
CA THR A 78 7.21 35.89 -9.73
C THR A 78 7.80 37.25 -10.03
N LEU A 79 7.15 38.29 -9.52
CA LEU A 79 7.67 39.66 -9.49
C LEU A 79 7.57 40.17 -8.04
N GLY A 80 8.72 40.24 -7.37
CA GLY A 80 8.76 40.36 -5.91
C GLY A 80 8.04 39.16 -5.27
N ASP A 81 7.13 39.42 -4.36
CA ASP A 81 6.38 38.39 -3.62
C ASP A 81 5.07 37.94 -4.32
N LYS A 82 4.87 38.32 -5.58
CA LYS A 82 3.62 38.01 -6.32
C LYS A 82 3.86 37.12 -7.51
N VAL A 83 3.06 36.05 -7.61
CA VAL A 83 2.97 35.24 -8.82
C VAL A 83 2.35 36.07 -9.95
N PHE A 84 2.91 35.96 -11.15
CA PHE A 84 2.35 36.60 -12.34
C PHE A 84 2.24 35.66 -13.55
N GLY A 85 2.61 34.40 -13.45
CA GLY A 85 2.49 33.46 -14.56
C GLY A 85 3.28 32.18 -14.39
N VAL A 86 3.37 31.44 -15.48
CA VAL A 86 4.17 30.22 -15.59
C VAL A 86 5.02 30.22 -16.85
N ARG A 87 6.18 29.58 -16.78
CA ARG A 87 6.99 29.21 -17.95
C ARG A 87 6.74 27.74 -18.27
N TYR A 88 6.61 27.40 -19.54
CA TYR A 88 6.38 26.01 -19.95
C TYR A 88 7.04 25.69 -21.28
N VAL A 89 7.26 24.39 -21.51
CA VAL A 89 7.70 23.83 -22.79
C VAL A 89 6.51 23.13 -23.43
N ASN A 90 6.16 23.53 -24.64
CA ASN A 90 5.05 22.95 -25.38
C ASN A 90 5.46 21.66 -26.14
N LYS A 91 4.48 20.99 -26.77
CA LYS A 91 4.69 19.74 -27.52
C LYS A 91 5.73 19.84 -28.67
N ARG A 92 6.09 21.03 -29.12
CA ARG A 92 7.11 21.28 -30.16
C ARG A 92 8.49 21.56 -29.57
N GLY A 93 8.66 21.51 -28.25
CA GLY A 93 9.90 21.84 -27.56
C GLY A 93 10.19 23.34 -27.39
N PHE A 94 9.25 24.22 -27.75
CA PHE A 94 9.43 25.65 -27.57
C PHE A 94 9.07 26.11 -26.17
N THR A 95 9.95 26.89 -25.56
CA THR A 95 9.67 27.59 -24.30
C THR A 95 8.69 28.73 -24.53
N ARG A 96 7.69 28.84 -23.69
CA ARG A 96 6.65 29.87 -23.70
C ARG A 96 6.37 30.32 -22.27
N LYS A 97 5.73 31.49 -22.14
CA LYS A 97 5.15 31.94 -20.85
C LYS A 97 3.66 32.21 -21.03
N GLU A 98 2.94 32.02 -19.95
CA GLU A 98 1.53 32.41 -19.82
C GLU A 98 1.41 33.28 -18.58
N GLU A 99 0.86 34.46 -18.73
CA GLU A 99 0.68 35.40 -17.63
C GLU A 99 -0.67 35.15 -16.95
N CYS A 100 -0.67 35.02 -15.65
CA CYS A 100 -1.86 34.84 -14.83
C CYS A 100 -1.61 35.33 -13.41
N PRO A 101 -2.64 35.88 -12.75
CA PRO A 101 -2.50 36.42 -11.39
C PRO A 101 -2.42 35.32 -10.30
N CYS A 102 -2.81 34.09 -10.62
CA CYS A 102 -2.83 32.96 -9.68
C CYS A 102 -2.42 31.68 -10.39
N VAL A 103 -1.72 30.81 -9.67
CA VAL A 103 -1.36 29.47 -10.13
C VAL A 103 -1.78 28.46 -9.07
N ILE A 104 -2.49 27.41 -9.49
CA ILE A 104 -2.85 26.28 -8.62
C ILE A 104 -1.95 25.10 -8.99
N VAL A 105 -1.11 24.64 -8.05
CA VAL A 105 -0.20 23.52 -8.23
C VAL A 105 -0.91 22.24 -7.81
N THR A 106 -1.25 21.38 -8.78
CA THR A 106 -1.94 20.11 -8.58
C THR A 106 -1.23 18.96 -9.30
N THR A 107 0.11 18.99 -9.31
CA THR A 107 0.97 18.07 -10.05
C THR A 107 1.04 16.65 -9.45
N GLY A 108 0.39 16.43 -8.31
CA GLY A 108 0.52 15.19 -7.54
C GLY A 108 1.87 15.10 -6.81
N GLY A 109 2.18 13.91 -6.31
CA GLY A 109 3.44 13.60 -5.64
C GLY A 109 4.47 12.96 -6.59
N MET A 110 5.07 11.83 -6.12
CA MET A 110 6.03 11.04 -6.90
C MET A 110 5.54 9.62 -7.18
N SER A 111 4.39 9.23 -6.61
CA SER A 111 3.82 7.90 -6.80
C SER A 111 3.21 7.76 -8.19
N TYR A 112 3.45 6.61 -8.83
CA TYR A 112 3.08 6.34 -10.22
C TYR A 112 3.57 7.40 -11.22
N PRO A 113 4.88 7.64 -11.33
CA PRO A 113 5.45 8.72 -12.16
C PRO A 113 5.07 8.62 -13.63
N ALA A 114 4.73 7.42 -14.13
CA ALA A 114 4.22 7.21 -15.49
C ALA A 114 2.88 7.93 -15.75
N THR A 115 2.14 8.33 -14.71
CA THR A 115 0.89 9.10 -14.81
C THR A 115 1.09 10.61 -14.71
N GLY A 116 2.35 11.08 -14.60
CA GLY A 116 2.70 12.49 -14.54
C GLY A 116 3.07 13.02 -13.16
N SER A 117 3.00 12.19 -12.11
CA SER A 117 3.39 12.56 -10.74
C SER A 117 4.91 12.42 -10.56
N THR A 118 5.66 13.39 -11.07
CA THR A 118 7.14 13.38 -11.15
C THR A 118 7.83 14.25 -10.10
N GLY A 119 7.06 14.84 -9.18
CA GLY A 119 7.60 15.69 -8.12
C GLY A 119 7.85 17.14 -8.54
N ASP A 120 7.42 17.56 -9.73
CA ASP A 120 7.63 18.92 -10.23
C ASP A 120 7.08 19.99 -9.26
N GLY A 121 5.94 19.72 -8.59
CA GLY A 121 5.36 20.62 -7.60
C GLY A 121 6.25 20.89 -6.39
N TYR A 122 7.05 19.91 -5.96
CA TYR A 122 8.02 20.11 -4.88
C TYR A 122 9.16 21.02 -5.31
N LEU A 123 9.60 20.89 -6.55
CA LEU A 123 10.62 21.79 -7.11
C LEU A 123 10.10 23.22 -7.18
N PHE A 124 8.87 23.43 -7.70
CA PHE A 124 8.26 24.76 -7.74
C PHE A 124 8.10 25.38 -6.35
N ALA A 125 7.68 24.60 -5.37
CA ALA A 125 7.53 25.09 -3.99
C ALA A 125 8.91 25.45 -3.38
N SER A 126 9.93 24.61 -3.60
CA SER A 126 11.29 24.87 -3.15
C SER A 126 11.89 26.15 -3.80
N ASP A 127 11.68 26.34 -5.11
CA ASP A 127 12.14 27.52 -5.83
C ASP A 127 11.47 28.81 -5.34
N LEU A 128 10.26 28.68 -4.77
CA LEU A 128 9.53 29.78 -4.14
C LEU A 128 9.86 29.97 -2.64
N GLY A 129 10.81 29.21 -2.11
CA GLY A 129 11.30 29.34 -0.74
C GLY A 129 10.62 28.46 0.30
N HIS A 130 9.71 27.56 -0.09
CA HIS A 130 9.12 26.59 0.82
C HIS A 130 10.09 25.47 1.17
N THR A 131 9.99 25.00 2.39
CA THR A 131 10.72 23.82 2.88
C THR A 131 10.00 22.54 2.42
N ILE A 132 10.77 21.60 1.87
CA ILE A 132 10.25 20.28 1.48
C ILE A 132 10.71 19.24 2.49
N GLU A 133 9.76 18.69 3.24
CA GLU A 133 10.00 17.51 4.07
C GLU A 133 10.36 16.31 3.18
N PRO A 134 11.35 15.47 3.57
CA PRO A 134 11.81 14.35 2.75
C PRO A 134 10.67 13.50 2.23
N VAL A 135 10.56 13.43 0.90
CA VAL A 135 9.52 12.63 0.24
C VAL A 135 9.90 11.15 0.22
N ARG A 136 8.94 10.27 0.51
CA ARG A 136 9.14 8.84 0.56
C ARG A 136 7.88 8.07 0.13
N PRO A 137 8.04 6.83 -0.40
CA PRO A 137 6.91 5.97 -0.71
C PRO A 137 6.07 5.66 0.53
N SER A 138 4.75 5.65 0.39
CA SER A 138 3.81 5.20 1.42
C SER A 138 2.71 4.37 0.78
N LEU A 139 2.14 3.43 1.54
CA LEU A 139 1.28 2.39 1.01
C LEU A 139 1.98 1.65 -0.14
N THR A 140 3.18 1.15 0.14
CA THR A 140 4.07 0.47 -0.82
C THR A 140 4.35 -0.97 -0.39
N PRO A 141 4.62 -1.91 -1.32
CA PRO A 141 5.05 -3.25 -0.98
C PRO A 141 6.34 -3.26 -0.14
N LEU A 142 6.44 -4.22 0.79
CA LEU A 142 7.60 -4.38 1.66
C LEU A 142 8.48 -5.53 1.17
N VAL A 143 9.76 -5.29 0.98
CA VAL A 143 10.71 -6.30 0.50
C VAL A 143 11.21 -7.15 1.67
N SER A 144 11.06 -8.46 1.55
CA SER A 144 11.50 -9.42 2.56
C SER A 144 12.64 -10.30 2.07
N THR A 145 13.62 -10.52 2.92
CA THR A 145 14.73 -11.46 2.69
C THR A 145 14.42 -12.89 3.12
N HIS A 146 13.19 -13.18 3.52
CA HIS A 146 12.80 -14.50 3.96
C HIS A 146 12.99 -15.55 2.87
N ALA A 147 13.68 -16.63 3.16
CA ALA A 147 14.08 -17.66 2.18
C ALA A 147 12.90 -18.30 1.42
N GLN A 148 11.72 -18.32 2.03
CA GLN A 148 10.53 -18.93 1.45
C GLN A 148 9.75 -17.99 0.51
N MET A 149 10.12 -16.70 0.36
CA MET A 149 9.40 -15.73 -0.47
C MET A 149 9.16 -16.24 -1.91
N LYS A 150 10.15 -16.91 -2.50
CA LYS A 150 10.05 -17.48 -3.85
C LYS A 150 8.92 -18.50 -4.05
N TYR A 151 8.50 -19.18 -2.98
CA TYR A 151 7.39 -20.15 -3.02
C TYR A 151 6.03 -19.52 -2.76
N LEU A 152 6.01 -18.29 -2.27
CA LEU A 152 4.79 -17.57 -1.88
C LEU A 152 4.26 -16.65 -2.98
N GLN A 153 5.00 -16.42 -4.05
CA GLN A 153 4.61 -15.54 -5.15
C GLN A 153 3.23 -15.92 -5.71
N GLY A 154 2.35 -14.92 -5.82
CA GLY A 154 0.96 -15.06 -6.23
C GLY A 154 0.01 -15.55 -5.14
N LEU A 155 0.51 -15.86 -3.94
CA LEU A 155 -0.34 -16.24 -2.82
C LEU A 155 -1.04 -15.01 -2.23
N LEU A 156 -2.34 -15.15 -2.02
CA LEU A 156 -3.19 -14.19 -1.32
C LEU A 156 -3.82 -14.89 -0.12
N LEU A 157 -3.55 -14.39 1.08
CA LEU A 157 -4.14 -14.85 2.32
C LEU A 157 -5.17 -13.84 2.82
N LYS A 158 -6.35 -14.34 3.15
CA LYS A 158 -7.46 -13.56 3.71
C LYS A 158 -7.66 -13.88 5.18
N ASN A 159 -8.20 -12.91 5.91
CA ASN A 159 -8.53 -13.06 7.32
C ASN A 159 -7.31 -13.48 8.17
N VAL A 160 -6.18 -12.86 7.91
CA VAL A 160 -4.95 -13.02 8.68
C VAL A 160 -4.73 -11.80 9.57
N ARG A 161 -3.94 -11.98 10.61
CA ARG A 161 -3.46 -10.91 11.48
C ARG A 161 -1.97 -10.72 11.22
N VAL A 162 -1.55 -9.47 11.08
CA VAL A 162 -0.14 -9.13 10.85
C VAL A 162 0.27 -8.08 11.85
N THR A 163 1.33 -8.36 12.58
CA THR A 163 1.93 -7.41 13.52
C THR A 163 3.27 -6.93 12.97
N LEU A 164 3.42 -5.61 12.88
CA LEU A 164 4.67 -4.95 12.57
C LEU A 164 5.51 -4.81 13.85
N PHE A 165 6.75 -5.27 13.78
CA PHE A 165 7.74 -5.06 14.81
C PHE A 165 8.86 -4.17 14.31
N VAL A 166 9.30 -3.24 15.16
CA VAL A 166 10.48 -2.42 14.96
C VAL A 166 11.40 -2.61 16.17
N ASP A 167 12.66 -3.01 15.93
CA ASP A 167 13.63 -3.37 16.97
C ASP A 167 13.11 -4.40 17.99
N ASN A 168 12.31 -5.36 17.52
CA ASN A 168 11.59 -6.40 18.27
C ASN A 168 10.41 -5.90 19.12
N GLU A 169 10.08 -4.63 19.15
CA GLU A 169 8.88 -4.11 19.80
C GLU A 169 7.70 -4.09 18.85
N PRO A 170 6.50 -4.53 19.26
CA PRO A 170 5.30 -4.46 18.43
C PRO A 170 4.85 -3.01 18.31
N VAL A 171 4.77 -2.50 17.07
CA VAL A 171 4.38 -1.13 16.79
C VAL A 171 2.93 -1.03 16.36
N ARG A 172 2.49 -1.99 15.53
CA ARG A 172 1.15 -1.96 14.95
C ARG A 172 0.66 -3.33 14.56
N GLU A 173 -0.63 -3.54 14.72
CA GLU A 173 -1.33 -4.75 14.28
C GLU A 173 -2.45 -4.39 13.31
N GLU A 174 -2.59 -5.19 12.25
CA GLU A 174 -3.65 -5.06 11.27
C GLU A 174 -4.27 -6.43 10.98
N PHE A 175 -5.59 -6.42 10.71
CA PHE A 175 -6.32 -7.61 10.29
C PHE A 175 -6.84 -7.44 8.87
N GLY A 176 -6.77 -8.50 8.06
CA GLY A 176 -7.32 -8.48 6.70
C GLY A 176 -6.60 -9.40 5.73
N GLU A 177 -6.27 -8.84 4.56
CA GLU A 177 -5.68 -9.55 3.43
C GLU A 177 -4.22 -9.15 3.24
N ILE A 178 -3.36 -10.16 3.05
CA ILE A 178 -1.94 -9.99 2.70
C ILE A 178 -1.62 -10.80 1.44
N GLY A 179 -0.83 -10.24 0.54
CA GLY A 179 -0.38 -10.86 -0.70
C GLY A 179 1.14 -10.94 -0.78
N PHE A 180 1.61 -11.82 -1.64
CA PHE A 180 3.03 -12.03 -1.90
C PHE A 180 3.27 -11.96 -3.41
N SER A 181 4.16 -11.09 -3.84
CA SER A 181 4.52 -10.90 -5.25
C SER A 181 6.03 -10.83 -5.45
N GLU A 182 6.46 -10.66 -6.69
CA GLU A 182 7.87 -10.39 -7.01
C GLU A 182 8.38 -9.09 -6.39
N ARG A 183 7.48 -8.15 -6.10
CA ARG A 183 7.80 -6.84 -5.49
C ARG A 183 7.97 -6.92 -3.98
N GLY A 184 7.53 -8.02 -3.36
CA GLY A 184 7.57 -8.23 -1.92
C GLY A 184 6.21 -8.61 -1.34
N ILE A 185 5.99 -8.21 -0.09
CA ILE A 185 4.76 -8.42 0.65
C ILE A 185 3.84 -7.23 0.41
N GLU A 186 2.64 -7.48 -0.08
CA GLU A 186 1.65 -6.48 -0.49
C GLU A 186 0.24 -6.83 0.01
N GLY A 187 -0.79 -6.20 -0.55
CA GLY A 187 -2.17 -6.34 -0.08
C GLY A 187 -2.52 -5.31 0.99
N ALA A 188 -3.81 -5.21 1.31
CA ALA A 188 -4.35 -4.11 2.11
C ALA A 188 -3.68 -3.96 3.48
N VAL A 189 -3.35 -5.07 4.14
CA VAL A 189 -2.69 -5.06 5.46
C VAL A 189 -1.25 -4.57 5.35
N ALA A 190 -0.46 -5.15 4.44
CA ALA A 190 0.95 -4.79 4.25
C ALA A 190 1.10 -3.32 3.86
N LEU A 191 0.26 -2.83 2.95
CA LEU A 191 0.26 -1.42 2.53
C LEU A 191 -0.02 -0.47 3.70
N ARG A 192 -0.98 -0.79 4.59
CA ARG A 192 -1.24 0.04 5.78
C ARG A 192 -0.10 0.04 6.77
N LEU A 193 0.59 -1.09 6.93
CA LEU A 193 1.76 -1.23 7.82
C LEU A 193 3.02 -0.59 7.21
N SER A 194 3.09 -0.48 5.87
CA SER A 194 4.28 -0.04 5.17
C SER A 194 4.72 1.38 5.54
N ARG A 195 3.80 2.26 5.91
CA ARG A 195 4.15 3.61 6.34
C ARG A 195 5.10 3.59 7.53
N ASP A 196 4.69 2.90 8.60
CA ASP A 196 5.49 2.82 9.82
C ASP A 196 6.79 2.01 9.58
N ALA A 197 6.71 1.01 8.68
CA ALA A 197 7.85 0.21 8.28
C ALA A 197 8.88 1.02 7.46
N VAL A 198 8.45 1.83 6.50
CA VAL A 198 9.31 2.68 5.66
C VAL A 198 10.04 3.72 6.52
N ASP A 199 9.32 4.39 7.43
CA ASP A 199 9.92 5.36 8.35
C ASP A 199 11.01 4.68 9.21
N ALA A 200 10.73 3.51 9.77
CA ALA A 200 11.70 2.76 10.55
C ALA A 200 12.93 2.28 9.74
N ILE A 201 12.73 1.87 8.48
CA ILE A 201 13.83 1.45 7.59
C ILE A 201 14.73 2.65 7.26
N ILE A 202 14.14 3.82 6.95
CA ILE A 202 14.90 5.06 6.68
C ILE A 202 15.74 5.45 7.90
N ASP A 203 15.20 5.25 9.11
CA ASP A 203 15.92 5.48 10.38
C ASP A 203 16.97 4.38 10.71
N GLY A 204 17.16 3.41 9.82
CA GLY A 204 18.14 2.32 10.00
C GLY A 204 17.73 1.27 11.04
N ARG A 205 16.47 1.22 11.43
CA ARG A 205 15.92 0.30 12.43
C ARG A 205 15.59 -1.06 11.81
N LYS A 206 15.59 -2.10 12.64
CA LYS A 206 15.25 -3.46 12.22
C LYS A 206 13.74 -3.65 12.16
N VAL A 207 13.24 -4.08 11.01
CA VAL A 207 11.80 -4.27 10.76
C VAL A 207 11.49 -5.73 10.46
N LYS A 208 10.40 -6.24 11.01
CA LYS A 208 9.84 -7.54 10.67
C LYS A 208 8.31 -7.52 10.73
N LEU A 209 7.69 -8.35 9.91
CA LEU A 209 6.27 -8.68 10.01
C LEU A 209 6.10 -10.06 10.64
N GLN A 210 5.17 -10.19 11.58
CA GLN A 210 4.74 -11.47 12.13
C GLN A 210 3.32 -11.77 11.66
N LEU A 211 3.14 -12.90 11.02
CA LEU A 211 1.89 -13.32 10.39
C LEU A 211 1.21 -14.41 11.22
N ASP A 212 0.04 -14.12 11.78
CA ASP A 212 -0.88 -15.11 12.33
C ASP A 212 -1.88 -15.52 11.24
N MET A 213 -1.76 -16.75 10.76
CA MET A 213 -2.61 -17.33 9.71
C MET A 213 -3.94 -17.85 10.25
N LYS A 214 -4.10 -17.94 11.57
CA LYS A 214 -5.27 -18.51 12.25
C LYS A 214 -5.74 -17.62 13.40
N PRO A 215 -5.99 -16.31 13.17
CA PRO A 215 -6.26 -15.36 14.26
C PRO A 215 -7.55 -15.65 15.04
N ALA A 216 -8.50 -16.37 14.43
CA ALA A 216 -9.75 -16.76 15.08
C ALA A 216 -9.59 -17.97 16.05
N LEU A 217 -8.45 -18.66 16.02
CA LEU A 217 -8.20 -19.84 16.83
C LEU A 217 -7.14 -19.54 17.90
N THR A 218 -7.39 -19.96 19.14
CA THR A 218 -6.33 -20.03 20.15
C THR A 218 -5.37 -21.18 19.82
N GLU A 219 -4.19 -21.19 20.45
CA GLU A 219 -3.23 -22.28 20.25
C GLU A 219 -3.81 -23.63 20.70
N GLU A 220 -4.62 -23.65 21.78
CA GLU A 220 -5.29 -24.85 22.28
C GLU A 220 -6.29 -25.41 21.25
N VAL A 221 -7.19 -24.56 20.74
CA VAL A 221 -8.17 -24.96 19.73
C VAL A 221 -7.50 -25.41 18.43
N LEU A 222 -6.38 -24.77 18.06
CA LEU A 222 -5.59 -25.17 16.90
C LEU A 222 -4.90 -26.51 17.11
N ARG A 223 -4.38 -26.77 18.32
CA ARG A 223 -3.79 -28.05 18.74
C ARG A 223 -4.81 -29.19 18.63
N ASP A 224 -6.00 -29.00 19.23
CA ASP A 224 -7.07 -30.00 19.19
C ASP A 224 -7.55 -30.28 17.75
N ARG A 225 -7.59 -29.25 16.92
CA ARG A 225 -7.88 -29.41 15.50
C ARG A 225 -6.81 -30.23 14.78
N ILE A 226 -5.53 -29.94 14.99
CA ILE A 226 -4.44 -30.66 14.36
C ILE A 226 -4.46 -32.14 14.77
N ARG A 227 -4.64 -32.42 16.06
CA ARG A 227 -4.72 -33.80 16.56
C ARG A 227 -5.87 -34.56 15.93
N ARG A 228 -7.06 -33.99 15.89
CA ARG A 228 -8.22 -34.59 15.23
C ARG A 228 -7.98 -34.86 13.75
N GLU A 229 -7.39 -33.94 13.01
CA GLU A 229 -7.03 -34.15 11.61
C GLU A 229 -6.01 -35.30 11.44
N MET A 230 -5.07 -35.43 12.37
CA MET A 230 -4.11 -36.54 12.37
C MET A 230 -4.76 -37.89 12.72
N GLU A 231 -5.70 -37.94 13.66
CA GLU A 231 -6.45 -39.15 14.00
C GLU A 231 -7.32 -39.67 12.84
N GLU A 232 -7.83 -38.79 12.00
CA GLU A 232 -8.60 -39.13 10.81
C GLU A 232 -7.75 -39.59 9.62
N MET A 233 -6.41 -39.35 9.67
CA MET A 233 -5.46 -39.73 8.61
C MET A 233 -4.95 -41.16 8.78
N GLN A 234 -4.56 -41.78 7.64
CA GLN A 234 -3.87 -43.07 7.68
C GLN A 234 -2.42 -42.87 8.18
N PRO A 235 -1.86 -43.81 8.96
CA PRO A 235 -0.54 -43.64 9.55
C PRO A 235 0.61 -43.50 8.57
N ASP A 236 0.42 -43.89 7.30
CA ASP A 236 1.37 -43.80 6.19
C ASP A 236 1.08 -42.66 5.22
N GLU A 237 0.10 -41.80 5.52
CA GLU A 237 -0.08 -40.54 4.82
C GLU A 237 1.06 -39.57 5.15
N PHE A 238 1.31 -38.61 4.24
CA PHE A 238 2.41 -37.68 4.36
C PHE A 238 2.05 -36.45 5.18
N PHE A 239 3.04 -35.88 5.84
CA PHE A 239 2.92 -34.59 6.56
C PHE A 239 2.40 -33.47 5.67
N SER A 240 2.74 -33.47 4.39
CA SER A 240 2.21 -32.49 3.42
C SER A 240 0.69 -32.56 3.28
N GLU A 241 0.06 -33.70 3.49
CA GLU A 241 -1.40 -33.84 3.44
C GLU A 241 -2.05 -33.16 4.66
N LEU A 242 -1.47 -33.33 5.85
CA LEU A 242 -1.90 -32.58 7.03
C LEU A 242 -1.80 -31.07 6.80
N LEU A 243 -0.68 -30.59 6.27
CA LEU A 243 -0.52 -29.18 5.99
C LEU A 243 -1.55 -28.64 4.98
N ARG A 244 -1.94 -29.43 3.96
CA ARG A 244 -2.99 -29.07 3.00
C ARG A 244 -4.37 -28.90 3.61
N LYS A 245 -4.66 -29.61 4.71
CA LYS A 245 -5.91 -29.41 5.48
C LYS A 245 -5.90 -28.11 6.28
N LEU A 246 -4.71 -27.59 6.61
CA LEU A 246 -4.55 -26.42 7.46
C LEU A 246 -4.34 -25.12 6.68
N VAL A 247 -3.62 -25.16 5.55
CA VAL A 247 -3.21 -23.94 4.79
C VAL A 247 -3.34 -24.13 3.27
N PRO A 248 -3.38 -23.05 2.48
CA PRO A 248 -3.31 -23.13 1.03
C PRO A 248 -2.03 -23.81 0.53
N LYS A 249 -2.14 -24.52 -0.59
CA LYS A 249 -1.06 -25.32 -1.19
C LYS A 249 0.31 -24.63 -1.27
N PRO A 250 0.43 -23.33 -1.66
CA PRO A 250 1.74 -22.66 -1.72
C PRO A 250 2.47 -22.56 -0.39
N LEU A 251 1.76 -22.63 0.76
CA LEU A 251 2.36 -22.60 2.10
C LEU A 251 2.89 -23.95 2.58
N VAL A 252 2.52 -25.06 1.95
CA VAL A 252 2.89 -26.41 2.39
C VAL A 252 4.40 -26.59 2.46
N MET A 253 5.10 -26.28 1.37
CA MET A 253 6.57 -26.40 1.35
C MET A 253 7.28 -25.37 2.22
N PRO A 254 6.90 -24.09 2.23
CA PRO A 254 7.44 -23.12 3.18
C PRO A 254 7.34 -23.56 4.66
N LEU A 255 6.18 -24.04 5.09
CA LEU A 255 6.00 -24.50 6.46
C LEU A 255 6.84 -25.76 6.78
N ALA A 256 6.88 -26.72 5.88
CA ALA A 256 7.71 -27.91 6.02
C ALA A 256 9.20 -27.55 6.15
N ASN A 257 9.68 -26.63 5.31
CA ASN A 257 11.06 -26.13 5.35
C ASN A 257 11.39 -25.39 6.65
N GLU A 258 10.50 -24.51 7.13
CA GLU A 258 10.68 -23.76 8.37
C GLU A 258 10.72 -24.68 9.60
N LEU A 259 10.01 -25.79 9.55
CA LEU A 259 10.00 -26.80 10.61
C LEU A 259 11.17 -27.78 10.53
N ASP A 260 11.91 -27.77 9.43
CA ASP A 260 12.92 -28.78 9.09
C ASP A 260 12.32 -30.20 9.10
N ILE A 261 11.09 -30.33 8.58
CA ILE A 261 10.38 -31.60 8.43
C ILE A 261 10.20 -31.88 6.95
N HIS A 262 10.72 -33.03 6.50
CA HIS A 262 10.52 -33.43 5.11
C HIS A 262 9.03 -33.61 4.82
N SER A 263 8.52 -33.00 3.77
CA SER A 263 7.08 -32.96 3.42
C SER A 263 6.48 -34.36 3.21
N LYS A 264 7.28 -35.37 2.86
CA LYS A 264 6.92 -36.76 2.71
C LYS A 264 7.19 -37.63 3.97
N ASN A 265 7.46 -37.01 5.12
CA ASN A 265 7.45 -37.77 6.37
C ASN A 265 6.07 -38.33 6.63
N TYR A 266 5.99 -39.57 7.09
CA TYR A 266 4.73 -40.18 7.49
C TYR A 266 4.16 -39.52 8.74
N ILE A 267 2.84 -39.38 8.81
CA ILE A 267 2.16 -38.70 9.91
C ILE A 267 2.45 -39.37 11.27
N ARG A 268 2.57 -40.70 11.30
CA ARG A 268 2.93 -41.48 12.50
C ARG A 268 4.31 -41.15 13.09
N LYS A 269 5.17 -40.47 12.34
CA LYS A 269 6.51 -40.07 12.78
C LYS A 269 6.57 -38.64 13.31
N ILE A 270 5.48 -37.87 13.15
CA ILE A 270 5.40 -36.49 13.61
C ILE A 270 5.21 -36.52 15.14
N THR A 271 6.10 -35.85 15.82
CA THR A 271 6.15 -35.79 17.30
C THR A 271 5.29 -34.63 17.81
N GLU A 272 4.89 -34.73 19.11
CA GLU A 272 4.19 -33.62 19.79
C GLU A 272 4.99 -32.31 19.77
N ALA A 273 6.32 -32.39 19.88
CA ALA A 273 7.20 -31.21 19.80
C ALA A 273 7.15 -30.55 18.42
N GLU A 274 7.01 -31.32 17.34
CA GLU A 274 6.86 -30.80 15.99
C GLU A 274 5.48 -30.20 15.77
N ILE A 275 4.44 -30.75 16.38
CA ILE A 275 3.08 -30.16 16.40
C ILE A 275 3.11 -28.79 17.09
N GLU A 276 3.74 -28.68 18.25
CA GLU A 276 3.87 -27.40 18.97
C GLU A 276 4.65 -26.36 18.14
N ARG A 277 5.71 -26.77 17.45
CA ARG A 277 6.43 -25.87 16.51
C ARG A 277 5.55 -25.45 15.35
N LEU A 278 4.73 -26.35 14.78
CA LEU A 278 3.77 -26.03 13.72
C LEU A 278 2.73 -25.03 14.20
N ILE A 279 2.19 -25.20 15.41
CA ILE A 279 1.21 -24.26 15.99
C ILE A 279 1.83 -22.87 16.12
N LYS A 280 3.01 -22.76 16.69
CA LYS A 280 3.73 -21.48 16.84
C LYS A 280 4.00 -20.84 15.48
N LEU A 281 4.38 -21.62 14.48
CA LEU A 281 4.63 -21.12 13.13
C LEU A 281 3.34 -20.62 12.44
N LEU A 282 2.22 -21.34 12.60
CA LEU A 282 0.92 -20.92 12.08
C LEU A 282 0.38 -19.66 12.75
N LYS A 283 0.73 -19.44 14.01
CA LYS A 283 0.36 -18.27 14.83
C LYS A 283 1.33 -17.10 14.70
N GLY A 284 2.53 -17.31 14.15
CA GLY A 284 3.55 -16.29 14.21
C GLY A 284 4.71 -16.47 13.22
N MET A 285 4.41 -16.74 11.94
CA MET A 285 5.47 -16.80 10.92
C MET A 285 6.10 -15.42 10.72
N VAL A 286 7.43 -15.33 10.81
CA VAL A 286 8.16 -14.07 10.80
C VAL A 286 8.80 -13.80 9.44
N PHE A 287 8.58 -12.62 8.90
CA PHE A 287 9.19 -12.11 7.68
C PHE A 287 10.10 -10.91 8.00
N PRO A 288 11.43 -11.06 7.96
CA PRO A 288 12.35 -9.93 8.05
C PRO A 288 12.14 -9.01 6.86
N ILE A 289 12.02 -7.71 7.11
CA ILE A 289 11.86 -6.69 6.09
C ILE A 289 13.17 -5.95 5.95
N SER A 290 13.72 -5.95 4.75
CA SER A 290 15.01 -5.30 4.44
C SER A 290 14.87 -4.00 3.70
N ASP A 291 13.75 -3.81 2.98
CA ASP A 291 13.54 -2.66 2.11
C ASP A 291 12.06 -2.49 1.76
N TYR A 292 11.74 -1.50 0.96
CA TYR A 292 10.41 -1.22 0.44
C TYR A 292 10.46 -0.95 -1.07
N ALA A 293 9.34 -1.17 -1.76
CA ALA A 293 9.26 -0.92 -3.19
C ALA A 293 9.26 0.61 -3.48
N PRO A 294 9.88 1.05 -4.60
CA PRO A 294 10.02 2.45 -4.94
C PRO A 294 8.68 3.10 -5.34
N PHE A 295 8.73 4.39 -5.66
CA PHE A 295 7.55 5.22 -5.97
C PHE A 295 6.66 4.67 -7.09
N GLU A 296 7.21 3.92 -8.04
CA GLU A 296 6.49 3.28 -9.13
C GLU A 296 5.39 2.32 -8.63
N TYR A 297 5.55 1.80 -7.42
CA TYR A 297 4.63 0.82 -6.81
C TYR A 297 3.91 1.37 -5.57
N ALA A 298 4.23 2.57 -5.15
CA ALA A 298 3.60 3.21 -4.00
C ALA A 298 2.25 3.83 -4.39
N VAL A 299 1.24 3.66 -3.54
CA VAL A 299 -0.08 4.28 -3.77
C VAL A 299 -0.04 5.78 -3.53
N VAL A 300 0.71 6.23 -2.52
CA VAL A 300 0.84 7.64 -2.15
C VAL A 300 2.29 8.01 -1.84
N THR A 301 2.57 9.31 -1.93
CA THR A 301 3.82 9.93 -1.48
C THR A 301 3.60 10.52 -0.09
N ALA A 302 4.47 10.22 0.86
CA ALA A 302 4.56 10.90 2.15
C ALA A 302 5.68 11.96 2.11
N GLY A 303 5.61 12.96 3.00
CA GLY A 303 6.45 14.16 2.93
C GLY A 303 5.86 15.22 2.01
N GLY A 304 6.65 16.20 1.61
CA GLY A 304 6.25 17.30 0.74
C GLY A 304 6.37 18.67 1.41
N VAL A 305 5.63 19.66 0.94
CA VAL A 305 5.67 21.02 1.47
C VAL A 305 5.28 21.06 2.94
N ARG A 306 6.05 21.76 3.76
CA ARG A 306 5.74 21.95 5.19
C ARG A 306 4.40 22.65 5.37
N CYS A 307 3.52 22.04 6.20
CA CYS A 307 2.16 22.53 6.37
C CYS A 307 2.08 23.86 7.14
N ASP A 308 3.07 24.17 7.97
CA ASP A 308 3.17 25.42 8.73
C ASP A 308 3.61 26.63 7.88
N GLU A 309 4.03 26.40 6.65
CA GLU A 309 4.36 27.43 5.66
C GLU A 309 3.20 27.73 4.69
N VAL A 310 2.07 27.06 4.85
CA VAL A 310 0.89 27.17 3.97
C VAL A 310 -0.32 27.59 4.78
N ASN A 311 -1.07 28.61 4.28
CA ASN A 311 -2.26 29.16 4.92
C ASN A 311 -3.54 28.36 4.56
#